data_84eca8cee9ba27fc29feb8a1a9976748
#
_entry.id   84eca8cee9ba27fc29feb8a1a9976748
#
_cell.length_a   1.000
_cell.length_b   1.000
_cell.length_c   1.000
_cell.angle_alpha   90.00
_cell.angle_beta   90.00
_cell.angle_gamma   90.00
#
_symmetry.space_group_name_H-M   'P 1'
#
loop_
_entity.id
_entity.type
_entity.pdbx_description
1 polymer ?
#
loop_
_entity_poly.entity_id
_entity_poly.type
_entity_poly.pdbx_seq_one_letter_code
_entity_poly.pdbx_strand_id
1 'polypeptide(L)'
;MKQGFSFLLMLTILWSASSALAYDATLSTLWPLWDYRASDAADYKSTHLLGPLLKYETKGFETEYALRPLFYRAVDDEGVSETDVLYPLFGHKKEQDSSSFHILRLLTFDHGSPASGSRNRSYLFPFFFYGEEEQGKYKAFFPIHGTLYNWFGRDRISFTLFPLYGRTERKGTRIDNVLWPFFARISGENESGFKAWPIYGQSQKEGVYRKKFFLWPVFFSESLRLNTDNPQEVRAAWPFYIRKDSPKKSSRTILWPFFSKVENREKEYVTWNAPWPLVRVTKGDKYHGLKILPLFSDETMDVKRERWYLWPVYKIEEMNSELIMRRRDRVLFFLYSDVREVKYETGDSLRRIDFWPFFGYKNVNGVSHLHVLSLVEPFFPNNQSIERLWSPLWRVYQQKWDQQGNRVVSLLWNLYWSEKQGDRLAWELFPVIQYRKDSQAESDISFLKGLVRYRKGLDGKQLNLFYLPWGIHWGRDAG
;
A
#
# COMPACT_ATOMS: atom_id res chain seq x y z
N MET A 1 9.35 -14.86 -11.78
CA MET A 1 8.17 -14.55 -12.61
C MET A 1 7.00 -13.92 -11.84
N LYS A 2 6.87 -14.06 -10.51
CA LYS A 2 5.77 -13.45 -9.71
C LYS A 2 5.85 -11.93 -9.47
N GLN A 3 6.99 -11.29 -9.68
CA GLN A 3 7.12 -9.82 -9.57
C GLN A 3 6.64 -9.06 -10.81
N GLY A 4 6.56 -9.72 -11.97
CA GLY A 4 6.09 -9.10 -13.22
C GLY A 4 4.58 -8.89 -13.28
N PHE A 5 3.79 -9.74 -12.61
CA PHE A 5 2.32 -9.68 -12.67
C PHE A 5 1.74 -8.56 -11.80
N SER A 6 2.30 -8.31 -10.62
CA SER A 6 1.92 -7.15 -9.79
C SER A 6 2.33 -5.82 -10.45
N PHE A 7 3.38 -5.84 -11.26
CA PHE A 7 3.85 -4.67 -12.01
C PHE A 7 2.95 -4.36 -13.21
N LEU A 8 2.44 -5.41 -13.89
CA LEU A 8 1.50 -5.24 -15.01
C LEU A 8 0.12 -4.73 -14.55
N LEU A 9 -0.38 -5.21 -13.40
CA LEU A 9 -1.63 -4.72 -12.80
C LEU A 9 -1.48 -3.26 -12.32
N MET A 10 -0.31 -2.89 -11.83
CA MET A 10 0.01 -1.50 -11.44
C MET A 10 0.14 -0.58 -12.66
N LEU A 11 0.63 -1.08 -13.80
CA LEU A 11 0.73 -0.35 -15.05
C LEU A 11 -0.66 -0.15 -15.72
N THR A 12 -1.56 -1.12 -15.64
CA THR A 12 -2.92 -0.98 -16.17
C THR A 12 -3.75 0.01 -15.35
N ILE A 13 -3.55 0.08 -14.03
CA ILE A 13 -4.18 1.09 -13.15
C ILE A 13 -3.61 2.49 -13.44
N LEU A 14 -2.33 2.61 -13.77
CA LEU A 14 -1.72 3.89 -14.17
C LEU A 14 -2.18 4.33 -15.57
N TRP A 15 -2.39 3.39 -16.49
CA TRP A 15 -2.87 3.71 -17.84
C TRP A 15 -4.36 4.08 -17.84
N SER A 16 -5.18 3.50 -16.97
CA SER A 16 -6.58 3.90 -16.78
C SER A 16 -6.74 5.29 -16.15
N ALA A 17 -5.72 5.82 -15.49
CA ALA A 17 -5.76 7.18 -14.93
C ALA A 17 -5.68 8.28 -16.00
N SER A 18 -5.10 8.02 -17.18
CA SER A 18 -4.97 9.01 -18.24
C SER A 18 -6.22 9.15 -19.12
N SER A 19 -7.11 8.15 -19.18
CA SER A 19 -8.31 8.17 -20.02
C SER A 19 -9.56 8.68 -19.31
N ALA A 20 -9.50 9.12 -18.07
CA ALA A 20 -10.67 9.40 -17.24
C ALA A 20 -11.15 10.88 -17.26
N LEU A 21 -10.77 11.67 -18.27
CA LEU A 21 -11.30 13.00 -18.53
C LEU A 21 -12.15 13.01 -19.81
N ALA A 22 -12.91 11.95 -20.03
CA ALA A 22 -13.88 11.92 -21.12
C ALA A 22 -15.08 12.81 -20.77
N TYR A 23 -15.53 13.62 -21.73
CA TYR A 23 -16.74 14.43 -21.60
C TYR A 23 -17.96 13.50 -21.61
N ASP A 24 -18.80 13.56 -20.57
CA ASP A 24 -19.98 12.72 -20.46
C ASP A 24 -21.02 13.10 -21.50
N ALA A 25 -21.35 12.15 -22.37
CA ALA A 25 -22.37 12.34 -23.40
C ALA A 25 -23.77 12.41 -22.81
N THR A 26 -24.04 11.65 -21.75
CA THR A 26 -25.34 11.60 -21.05
C THR A 26 -25.17 11.86 -19.58
N LEU A 27 -25.92 12.80 -19.05
CA LEU A 27 -25.93 13.19 -17.66
C LEU A 27 -27.35 13.40 -17.16
N SER A 28 -27.70 12.77 -16.04
CA SER A 28 -28.98 12.97 -15.34
C SER A 28 -28.74 13.02 -13.84
N THR A 29 -29.09 14.14 -13.20
CA THR A 29 -28.86 14.38 -11.77
C THR A 29 -30.15 14.76 -11.07
N LEU A 30 -30.49 14.08 -9.98
CA LEU A 30 -31.54 14.40 -9.02
C LEU A 30 -30.94 14.31 -7.60
N TRP A 31 -30.10 15.27 -7.27
CA TRP A 31 -29.35 15.27 -6.02
C TRP A 31 -30.26 15.29 -4.78
N PRO A 32 -29.93 14.56 -3.69
CA PRO A 32 -28.86 13.55 -3.54
C PRO A 32 -29.30 12.14 -3.97
N LEU A 33 -30.52 11.98 -4.50
CA LEU A 33 -31.16 10.69 -4.72
C LEU A 33 -30.56 9.91 -5.88
N TRP A 34 -30.22 10.62 -6.97
CA TRP A 34 -29.83 10.01 -8.23
C TRP A 34 -28.77 10.84 -8.96
N ASP A 35 -27.71 10.18 -9.45
CA ASP A 35 -26.72 10.75 -10.37
C ASP A 35 -26.32 9.67 -11.38
N TYR A 36 -26.63 9.89 -12.65
CA TYR A 36 -26.30 8.99 -13.76
C TYR A 36 -25.39 9.68 -14.75
N ARG A 37 -24.32 9.01 -15.14
CA ARG A 37 -23.34 9.48 -16.12
C ARG A 37 -23.00 8.38 -17.09
N ALA A 38 -22.90 8.71 -18.37
CA ALA A 38 -22.47 7.79 -19.41
C ALA A 38 -21.61 8.49 -20.45
N SER A 39 -20.60 7.81 -20.93
CA SER A 39 -19.71 8.24 -22.00
C SER A 39 -19.40 7.04 -22.90
N ASP A 40 -19.98 7.01 -24.08
CA ASP A 40 -19.75 5.94 -25.07
C ASP A 40 -18.29 5.96 -25.57
N ALA A 41 -17.68 7.15 -25.65
CA ALA A 41 -16.29 7.31 -26.07
C ALA A 41 -15.28 6.72 -25.07
N ALA A 42 -15.67 6.61 -23.79
CA ALA A 42 -14.85 6.03 -22.71
C ALA A 42 -15.32 4.65 -22.29
N ASP A 43 -16.36 4.09 -22.92
CA ASP A 43 -17.07 2.88 -22.51
C ASP A 43 -17.34 2.87 -20.99
N TYR A 44 -18.07 3.92 -20.56
CA TYR A 44 -18.25 4.22 -19.15
C TYR A 44 -19.73 4.52 -18.86
N LYS A 45 -20.27 3.86 -17.84
CA LYS A 45 -21.59 4.14 -17.26
C LYS A 45 -21.50 4.10 -15.75
N SER A 46 -22.00 5.11 -15.06
CA SER A 46 -22.01 5.18 -13.61
C SER A 46 -23.35 5.66 -13.09
N THR A 47 -23.85 4.98 -12.08
CA THR A 47 -25.06 5.35 -11.35
C THR A 47 -24.74 5.44 -9.88
N HIS A 48 -24.98 6.61 -9.28
CA HIS A 48 -24.91 6.78 -7.84
C HIS A 48 -26.34 7.05 -7.29
N LEU A 49 -26.64 6.45 -6.15
CA LEU A 49 -27.89 6.66 -5.42
C LEU A 49 -27.61 7.08 -3.98
N LEU A 50 -28.42 7.99 -3.44
CA LEU A 50 -28.28 8.54 -2.10
C LEU A 50 -26.88 9.13 -1.86
N GLY A 51 -26.43 9.99 -2.79
CA GLY A 51 -25.10 10.57 -2.77
C GLY A 51 -24.03 9.50 -3.02
N PRO A 52 -23.03 9.36 -2.11
CA PRO A 52 -21.96 8.39 -2.30
C PRO A 52 -22.27 6.97 -1.80
N LEU A 53 -23.49 6.74 -1.22
CA LEU A 53 -23.76 5.48 -0.51
C LEU A 53 -23.85 4.28 -1.43
N LEU A 54 -24.60 4.41 -2.54
CA LEU A 54 -24.73 3.34 -3.51
C LEU A 54 -24.03 3.71 -4.81
N LYS A 55 -23.28 2.78 -5.38
CA LYS A 55 -22.58 2.92 -6.67
C LYS A 55 -22.82 1.67 -7.51
N TYR A 56 -23.15 1.89 -8.77
CA TYR A 56 -23.05 0.92 -9.84
C TYR A 56 -22.27 1.55 -10.99
N GLU A 57 -21.19 0.94 -11.42
CA GLU A 57 -20.32 1.48 -12.47
C GLU A 57 -19.86 0.36 -13.39
N THR A 58 -19.92 0.61 -14.71
CA THR A 58 -19.26 -0.21 -15.71
C THR A 58 -18.24 0.64 -16.45
N LYS A 59 -17.03 0.11 -16.58
CA LYS A 59 -15.93 0.77 -17.28
C LYS A 59 -15.14 -0.25 -18.08
N GLY A 60 -15.30 -0.25 -19.41
CA GLY A 60 -14.77 -1.31 -20.24
C GLY A 60 -15.30 -2.66 -19.77
N PHE A 61 -14.38 -3.58 -19.49
CA PHE A 61 -14.71 -4.95 -19.06
C PHE A 61 -14.96 -5.11 -17.55
N GLU A 62 -14.84 -4.04 -16.75
CA GLU A 62 -14.99 -4.10 -15.29
C GLU A 62 -16.34 -3.53 -14.87
N THR A 63 -17.04 -4.25 -13.98
CA THR A 63 -18.28 -3.79 -13.33
C THR A 63 -18.08 -3.72 -11.82
N GLU A 64 -18.38 -2.57 -11.24
CA GLU A 64 -18.28 -2.30 -9.82
C GLU A 64 -19.63 -2.07 -9.16
N TYR A 65 -19.82 -2.65 -7.99
CA TYR A 65 -20.96 -2.45 -7.09
C TYR A 65 -20.46 -1.99 -5.72
N ALA A 66 -21.08 -0.96 -5.16
CA ALA A 66 -20.78 -0.56 -3.79
C ALA A 66 -22.03 -0.14 -3.03
N LEU A 67 -22.12 -0.60 -1.78
CA LEU A 67 -22.97 -0.07 -0.70
C LEU A 67 -22.06 0.40 0.41
N ARG A 68 -21.62 1.65 0.33
CA ARG A 68 -20.60 2.19 1.23
C ARG A 68 -21.14 2.47 2.64
N PRO A 69 -20.38 2.18 3.69
CA PRO A 69 -19.07 1.52 3.72
C PRO A 69 -19.14 -0.01 3.83
N LEU A 70 -20.32 -0.61 3.66
CA LEU A 70 -20.62 -1.99 4.06
C LEU A 70 -20.15 -3.04 3.06
N PHE A 71 -20.26 -2.73 1.77
CA PHE A 71 -20.05 -3.71 0.70
C PHE A 71 -19.42 -3.07 -0.54
N TYR A 72 -18.48 -3.77 -1.14
CA TYR A 72 -17.89 -3.50 -2.45
C TYR A 72 -17.66 -4.79 -3.21
N ARG A 73 -17.93 -4.78 -4.50
CA ARG A 73 -17.62 -5.87 -5.40
C ARG A 73 -17.22 -5.33 -6.77
N ALA A 74 -16.08 -5.78 -7.29
CA ALA A 74 -15.67 -5.62 -8.67
C ALA A 74 -15.66 -6.97 -9.37
N VAL A 75 -16.07 -7.00 -10.60
CA VAL A 75 -16.09 -8.20 -11.47
C VAL A 75 -15.65 -7.78 -12.86
N ASP A 76 -14.73 -8.53 -13.46
CA ASP A 76 -14.36 -8.39 -14.86
C ASP A 76 -15.09 -9.44 -15.75
N ASP A 77 -14.92 -9.34 -17.07
CA ASP A 77 -15.51 -10.25 -18.06
C ASP A 77 -14.86 -11.65 -18.04
N GLU A 78 -13.67 -11.82 -17.48
CA GLU A 78 -13.02 -13.12 -17.28
C GLU A 78 -13.52 -13.84 -16.01
N GLY A 79 -14.42 -13.19 -15.24
CA GLY A 79 -15.00 -13.72 -14.01
C GLY A 79 -14.08 -13.60 -12.80
N VAL A 80 -12.98 -12.85 -12.90
CA VAL A 80 -12.18 -12.45 -11.75
C VAL A 80 -12.99 -11.47 -10.92
N SER A 81 -13.07 -11.68 -9.62
CA SER A 81 -13.85 -10.81 -8.76
C SER A 81 -13.16 -10.55 -7.41
N GLU A 82 -13.31 -9.33 -6.93
CA GLU A 82 -12.88 -8.88 -5.62
C GLU A 82 -14.10 -8.39 -4.85
N THR A 83 -14.30 -8.87 -3.64
CA THR A 83 -15.44 -8.50 -2.78
C THR A 83 -14.93 -8.17 -1.40
N ASP A 84 -15.25 -6.98 -0.91
CA ASP A 84 -15.01 -6.55 0.47
C ASP A 84 -16.35 -6.34 1.18
N VAL A 85 -16.50 -6.91 2.37
CA VAL A 85 -17.67 -6.69 3.24
C VAL A 85 -17.19 -6.17 4.58
N LEU A 86 -17.72 -5.02 4.99
CA LEU A 86 -17.31 -4.34 6.23
C LEU A 86 -15.78 -4.24 6.35
N TYR A 87 -15.10 -3.86 5.25
CA TYR A 87 -13.63 -3.79 5.23
C TYR A 87 -13.06 -3.09 6.47
N PRO A 88 -12.08 -3.68 7.17
CA PRO A 88 -11.24 -4.83 6.78
C PRO A 88 -11.71 -6.20 7.30
N LEU A 89 -12.98 -6.37 7.70
CA LEU A 89 -13.45 -7.59 8.37
C LEU A 89 -13.49 -8.79 7.42
N PHE A 90 -14.14 -8.66 6.27
CA PHE A 90 -14.33 -9.76 5.32
C PHE A 90 -13.81 -9.38 3.94
N GLY A 91 -13.12 -10.32 3.30
CA GLY A 91 -12.69 -10.19 1.91
C GLY A 91 -12.79 -11.53 1.19
N HIS A 92 -13.20 -11.46 -0.08
CA HIS A 92 -13.23 -12.60 -0.98
C HIS A 92 -12.64 -12.18 -2.32
N LYS A 93 -11.64 -12.92 -2.79
CA LYS A 93 -11.05 -12.76 -4.10
C LYS A 93 -11.20 -14.06 -4.87
N LYS A 94 -11.72 -13.97 -6.08
CA LYS A 94 -11.83 -15.09 -7.01
C LYS A 94 -11.01 -14.76 -8.25
N GLU A 95 -10.18 -15.68 -8.66
CA GLU A 95 -9.45 -15.70 -9.93
C GLU A 95 -9.92 -16.93 -10.72
N GLN A 96 -9.49 -17.09 -11.97
CA GLN A 96 -9.95 -18.19 -12.83
C GLN A 96 -9.83 -19.56 -12.15
N ASP A 97 -8.67 -19.85 -11.54
CA ASP A 97 -8.35 -21.15 -10.95
C ASP A 97 -8.17 -21.12 -9.43
N SER A 98 -8.44 -19.98 -8.79
CA SER A 98 -8.25 -19.82 -7.36
C SER A 98 -9.29 -18.93 -6.72
N SER A 99 -9.58 -19.21 -5.44
CA SER A 99 -10.40 -18.34 -4.62
C SER A 99 -9.80 -18.23 -3.21
N SER A 100 -9.87 -17.02 -2.66
CA SER A 100 -9.41 -16.71 -1.31
C SER A 100 -10.52 -15.99 -0.56
N PHE A 101 -10.93 -16.51 0.58
CA PHE A 101 -11.85 -15.88 1.50
C PHE A 101 -11.20 -15.67 2.84
N HIS A 102 -11.35 -14.50 3.44
CA HIS A 102 -10.76 -14.23 4.75
C HIS A 102 -11.67 -13.38 5.65
N ILE A 103 -11.57 -13.64 6.94
CA ILE A 103 -12.17 -12.84 8.02
C ILE A 103 -11.03 -12.31 8.88
N LEU A 104 -10.84 -10.95 8.92
CA LEU A 104 -9.74 -10.27 9.64
C LEU A 104 -8.34 -10.87 9.36
N ARG A 105 -8.20 -11.66 8.29
CA ARG A 105 -7.01 -12.50 8.01
C ARG A 105 -6.64 -13.49 9.14
N LEU A 106 -7.51 -13.65 10.12
CA LEU A 106 -7.39 -14.66 11.17
C LEU A 106 -7.99 -16.00 10.74
N LEU A 107 -9.11 -15.94 10.05
CA LEU A 107 -9.73 -17.08 9.38
C LEU A 107 -9.56 -16.90 7.88
N THR A 108 -8.94 -17.86 7.22
CA THR A 108 -8.67 -17.82 5.78
C THR A 108 -8.96 -19.18 5.17
N PHE A 109 -9.59 -19.14 3.99
CA PHE A 109 -9.84 -20.29 3.12
C PHE A 109 -9.29 -19.96 1.74
N ASP A 110 -8.14 -20.52 1.41
CA ASP A 110 -7.54 -20.41 0.07
C ASP A 110 -7.76 -21.74 -0.65
N HIS A 111 -8.39 -21.66 -1.81
CA HIS A 111 -8.64 -22.81 -2.69
C HIS A 111 -8.10 -22.51 -4.08
N GLY A 112 -7.34 -23.43 -4.64
CA GLY A 112 -6.78 -23.25 -5.97
C GLY A 112 -6.13 -24.51 -6.54
N SER A 113 -5.87 -24.49 -7.85
CA SER A 113 -5.19 -25.58 -8.51
C SER A 113 -3.68 -25.54 -8.25
N PRO A 114 -3.02 -26.68 -7.93
CA PRO A 114 -1.56 -26.73 -7.83
C PRO A 114 -0.85 -26.30 -9.13
N ALA A 115 -1.49 -26.49 -10.27
CA ALA A 115 -0.97 -26.07 -11.57
C ALA A 115 -0.82 -24.54 -11.72
N SER A 116 -1.67 -23.76 -11.03
CA SER A 116 -1.58 -22.28 -11.00
C SER A 116 -0.59 -21.75 -9.96
N GLY A 117 0.08 -22.64 -9.20
CA GLY A 117 0.95 -22.27 -8.07
C GLY A 117 0.18 -21.72 -6.86
N SER A 118 -1.13 -21.86 -6.86
CA SER A 118 -1.99 -21.55 -5.74
C SER A 118 -1.96 -22.69 -4.70
N ARG A 119 -2.22 -22.33 -3.45
CA ARG A 119 -2.12 -23.24 -2.33
C ARG A 119 -3.48 -23.48 -1.72
N ASN A 120 -3.82 -24.74 -1.49
CA ASN A 120 -5.02 -25.11 -0.74
C ASN A 120 -4.72 -25.00 0.75
N ARG A 121 -5.17 -23.93 1.39
CA ARG A 121 -4.92 -23.65 2.80
C ARG A 121 -6.18 -23.12 3.47
N SER A 122 -6.51 -23.71 4.61
CA SER A 122 -7.56 -23.20 5.48
C SER A 122 -7.01 -23.08 6.89
N TYR A 123 -7.16 -21.94 7.52
CA TYR A 123 -6.66 -21.77 8.87
C TYR A 123 -7.51 -20.79 9.69
N LEU A 124 -7.60 -21.05 10.97
CA LEU A 124 -8.04 -20.11 12.02
C LEU A 124 -6.85 -19.85 12.94
N PHE A 125 -6.13 -18.78 12.64
CA PHE A 125 -4.92 -18.42 13.39
C PHE A 125 -5.25 -17.97 14.81
N PRO A 126 -4.49 -18.42 15.82
CA PRO A 126 -3.36 -19.36 15.75
C PRO A 126 -3.73 -20.85 15.94
N PHE A 127 -5.01 -21.21 16.01
CA PHE A 127 -5.48 -22.47 16.57
C PHE A 127 -5.57 -23.61 15.57
N PHE A 128 -6.13 -23.38 14.40
CA PHE A 128 -6.42 -24.45 13.46
C PHE A 128 -5.78 -24.19 12.10
N PHE A 129 -5.20 -25.24 11.51
CA PHE A 129 -4.57 -25.21 10.20
C PHE A 129 -4.88 -26.51 9.45
N TYR A 130 -5.27 -26.37 8.22
CA TYR A 130 -5.50 -27.46 7.28
C TYR A 130 -5.02 -27.05 5.89
N GLY A 131 -4.46 -27.98 5.14
CA GLY A 131 -4.05 -27.68 3.77
C GLY A 131 -3.40 -28.86 3.08
N GLU A 132 -2.97 -28.60 1.83
CA GLU A 132 -2.27 -29.53 0.97
C GLU A 132 -1.07 -28.84 0.32
N GLU A 133 0.06 -29.49 0.41
CA GLU A 133 1.33 -29.04 -0.19
C GLU A 133 1.94 -30.22 -0.97
N GLU A 134 3.06 -30.03 -1.64
CA GLU A 134 3.78 -31.10 -2.35
C GLU A 134 4.10 -32.32 -1.47
N GLN A 135 4.34 -32.08 -0.18
CA GLN A 135 4.63 -33.11 0.81
C GLN A 135 3.39 -33.90 1.30
N GLY A 136 2.19 -33.47 0.89
CA GLY A 136 0.91 -34.08 1.23
C GLY A 136 -0.01 -33.20 2.06
N LYS A 137 -1.13 -33.79 2.47
CA LYS A 137 -2.14 -33.12 3.31
C LYS A 137 -1.65 -32.96 4.73
N TYR A 138 -1.96 -31.83 5.33
CA TYR A 138 -1.63 -31.57 6.72
C TYR A 138 -2.81 -31.00 7.50
N LYS A 139 -2.78 -31.26 8.80
CA LYS A 139 -3.71 -30.66 9.76
C LYS A 139 -2.99 -30.40 11.08
N ALA A 140 -3.36 -29.30 11.73
CA ALA A 140 -2.83 -28.97 13.03
C ALA A 140 -3.87 -28.23 13.87
N PHE A 141 -3.96 -28.62 15.14
CA PHE A 141 -4.73 -27.95 16.16
C PHE A 141 -3.80 -27.49 17.28
N PHE A 142 -3.40 -26.23 17.21
CA PHE A 142 -2.49 -25.64 18.17
C PHE A 142 -3.23 -25.28 19.47
N PRO A 143 -2.67 -25.58 20.65
CA PRO A 143 -1.34 -26.16 20.91
C PRO A 143 -1.30 -27.69 21.03
N ILE A 144 -2.38 -28.40 20.70
CA ILE A 144 -2.55 -29.82 21.07
C ILE A 144 -1.71 -30.74 20.19
N HIS A 145 -1.99 -30.81 18.91
CA HIS A 145 -1.25 -31.69 17.99
C HIS A 145 -1.36 -31.23 16.55
N GLY A 146 -0.31 -31.44 15.80
CA GLY A 146 -0.38 -31.22 14.36
C GLY A 146 0.96 -31.22 13.64
N THR A 147 0.84 -31.23 12.33
CA THR A 147 1.96 -31.03 11.39
C THR A 147 1.58 -29.95 10.40
N LEU A 148 2.53 -29.09 10.06
CA LEU A 148 2.42 -28.01 9.08
C LEU A 148 3.56 -28.15 8.08
N TYR A 149 3.30 -27.93 6.80
CA TYR A 149 4.31 -27.88 5.75
C TYR A 149 4.42 -26.47 5.16
N ASN A 150 5.64 -26.00 4.95
CA ASN A 150 5.95 -24.67 4.36
C ASN A 150 5.34 -23.48 5.14
N TRP A 151 5.28 -23.57 6.47
CA TRP A 151 4.85 -22.49 7.34
C TRP A 151 6.02 -21.84 8.09
N PHE A 152 5.92 -20.54 8.33
CA PHE A 152 6.90 -19.74 9.09
C PHE A 152 8.36 -19.92 8.62
N GLY A 153 8.55 -20.17 7.31
CA GLY A 153 9.87 -20.38 6.71
C GLY A 153 10.55 -21.71 7.12
N ARG A 154 9.75 -22.69 7.53
CA ARG A 154 10.16 -24.07 7.82
C ARG A 154 9.51 -25.00 6.81
N ASP A 155 10.25 -26.03 6.41
CA ASP A 155 9.74 -27.05 5.49
C ASP A 155 8.67 -27.91 6.19
N ARG A 156 8.90 -28.22 7.48
CA ARG A 156 7.96 -28.95 8.33
C ARG A 156 8.02 -28.45 9.76
N ILE A 157 6.84 -28.34 10.40
CA ILE A 157 6.66 -28.09 11.83
C ILE A 157 5.71 -29.16 12.36
N SER A 158 6.09 -29.89 13.39
CA SER A 158 5.22 -30.84 14.08
C SER A 158 5.25 -30.55 15.57
N PHE A 159 4.14 -30.68 16.27
CA PHE A 159 4.05 -30.46 17.69
C PHE A 159 3.04 -31.37 18.34
N THR A 160 3.22 -31.66 19.62
CA THR A 160 2.30 -32.39 20.47
C THR A 160 2.31 -31.73 21.84
N LEU A 161 1.13 -31.28 22.29
CA LEU A 161 0.93 -30.57 23.56
C LEU A 161 1.98 -29.43 23.73
N PHE A 162 2.10 -28.58 22.70
CA PHE A 162 3.05 -27.47 22.77
C PHE A 162 2.78 -26.62 24.03
N PRO A 163 3.80 -26.29 24.84
CA PRO A 163 5.24 -26.34 24.54
C PRO A 163 5.98 -27.63 24.95
N LEU A 164 5.28 -28.71 25.30
CA LEU A 164 5.95 -29.94 25.79
C LEU A 164 6.87 -30.54 24.72
N TYR A 165 6.35 -30.67 23.48
CA TYR A 165 7.15 -31.19 22.37
C TYR A 165 6.86 -30.44 21.08
N GLY A 166 7.93 -30.13 20.35
CA GLY A 166 7.85 -29.54 19.01
C GLY A 166 9.07 -29.91 18.16
N ARG A 167 8.84 -30.19 16.87
CA ARG A 167 9.87 -30.48 15.87
C ARG A 167 9.76 -29.51 14.73
N THR A 168 10.88 -28.99 14.29
CA THR A 168 10.95 -28.17 13.10
C THR A 168 12.04 -28.69 12.16
N GLU A 169 11.74 -28.70 10.86
CA GLU A 169 12.68 -29.13 9.82
C GLU A 169 12.87 -27.99 8.81
N ARG A 170 14.10 -27.78 8.39
CA ARG A 170 14.45 -26.80 7.37
C ARG A 170 15.72 -27.21 6.65
N LYS A 171 15.65 -27.37 5.32
CA LYS A 171 16.81 -27.71 4.47
C LYS A 171 17.62 -28.89 5.02
N GLY A 172 16.95 -29.99 5.38
CA GLY A 172 17.58 -31.19 5.90
C GLY A 172 18.03 -31.11 7.37
N THR A 173 17.87 -29.96 8.02
CA THR A 173 18.15 -29.83 9.48
C THR A 173 16.86 -29.98 10.28
N ARG A 174 16.90 -30.85 11.27
CA ARG A 174 15.83 -31.14 12.21
C ARG A 174 16.16 -30.57 13.59
N ILE A 175 15.22 -29.89 14.21
CA ILE A 175 15.30 -29.39 15.58
C ILE A 175 14.15 -29.99 16.38
N ASP A 176 14.47 -30.84 17.35
CA ASP A 176 13.55 -31.37 18.33
C ASP A 176 13.59 -30.51 19.59
N ASN A 177 12.46 -29.97 20.01
CA ASN A 177 12.31 -29.18 21.23
C ASN A 177 11.47 -29.95 22.25
N VAL A 178 11.94 -29.96 23.47
CA VAL A 178 11.23 -30.52 24.63
C VAL A 178 11.09 -29.42 25.66
N LEU A 179 9.88 -29.21 26.17
CA LEU A 179 9.57 -28.11 27.09
C LEU A 179 10.10 -26.77 26.54
N TRP A 180 9.67 -26.44 25.28
CA TRP A 180 10.12 -25.20 24.63
C TRP A 180 9.91 -23.99 25.55
N PRO A 181 10.91 -23.09 25.72
CA PRO A 181 12.16 -23.01 24.97
C PRO A 181 13.39 -23.71 25.63
N PHE A 182 13.17 -24.52 26.65
CA PHE A 182 14.25 -24.97 27.55
C PHE A 182 15.21 -25.98 26.89
N PHE A 183 14.70 -26.99 26.23
CA PHE A 183 15.56 -28.04 25.67
C PHE A 183 15.38 -28.15 24.17
N ALA A 184 16.48 -28.20 23.45
CA ALA A 184 16.46 -28.45 22.02
C ALA A 184 17.66 -29.31 21.58
N ARG A 185 17.39 -30.26 20.66
CA ARG A 185 18.40 -31.03 19.94
C ARG A 185 18.36 -30.69 18.47
N ILE A 186 19.50 -30.38 17.89
CA ILE A 186 19.68 -30.06 16.49
C ILE A 186 20.43 -31.22 15.83
N SER A 187 19.88 -31.75 14.74
CA SER A 187 20.48 -32.83 13.96
C SER A 187 20.22 -32.62 12.46
N GLY A 188 21.25 -32.74 11.66
CA GLY A 188 21.25 -32.64 10.21
C GLY A 188 22.50 -33.29 9.64
N GLU A 189 22.61 -33.39 8.33
CA GLU A 189 23.74 -34.03 7.67
C GLU A 189 25.09 -33.45 8.11
N ASN A 190 25.21 -32.12 8.13
CA ASN A 190 26.42 -31.41 8.58
C ASN A 190 26.11 -30.42 9.71
N GLU A 191 25.01 -30.62 10.43
CA GLU A 191 24.53 -29.70 11.45
C GLU A 191 24.16 -30.47 12.72
N SER A 192 24.74 -30.06 13.85
CA SER A 192 24.51 -30.69 15.14
C SER A 192 24.47 -29.67 16.27
N GLY A 193 23.79 -30.00 17.34
CA GLY A 193 23.77 -29.15 18.52
C GLY A 193 22.76 -29.57 19.57
N PHE A 194 22.90 -28.97 20.72
CA PHE A 194 21.91 -29.05 21.79
C PHE A 194 21.81 -27.74 22.57
N LYS A 195 20.71 -27.54 23.24
CA LYS A 195 20.45 -26.38 24.09
C LYS A 195 19.72 -26.82 25.35
N ALA A 196 20.24 -26.39 26.48
CA ALA A 196 19.56 -26.39 27.78
C ALA A 196 19.45 -24.91 28.22
N TRP A 197 18.44 -24.23 27.64
CA TRP A 197 18.23 -22.79 27.87
C TRP A 197 17.67 -22.53 29.27
N PRO A 198 18.11 -21.49 30.01
CA PRO A 198 19.09 -20.48 29.61
C PRO A 198 20.54 -20.83 29.97
N ILE A 199 20.80 -22.02 30.48
CA ILE A 199 22.10 -22.37 31.12
C ILE A 199 23.21 -22.53 30.10
N TYR A 200 23.05 -23.43 29.14
CA TYR A 200 24.08 -23.74 28.16
C TYR A 200 23.47 -24.19 26.82
N GLY A 201 24.16 -23.88 25.75
CA GLY A 201 23.85 -24.43 24.44
C GLY A 201 25.00 -24.29 23.47
N GLN A 202 25.06 -25.26 22.56
CA GLN A 202 25.97 -25.22 21.43
C GLN A 202 25.26 -25.74 20.18
N SER A 203 25.60 -25.14 19.06
CA SER A 203 25.18 -25.63 17.75
C SER A 203 26.22 -25.28 16.70
N GLN A 204 26.41 -26.16 15.75
CA GLN A 204 27.35 -25.95 14.66
C GLN A 204 26.82 -26.59 13.38
N LYS A 205 27.17 -25.95 12.27
CA LYS A 205 27.07 -26.50 10.93
C LYS A 205 28.45 -26.42 10.32
N GLU A 206 28.98 -27.54 9.89
CA GLU A 206 30.32 -27.65 9.37
C GLU A 206 30.58 -26.62 8.24
N GLY A 207 31.68 -25.90 8.34
CA GLY A 207 32.05 -24.85 7.39
C GLY A 207 31.14 -23.62 7.36
N VAL A 208 29.98 -23.59 8.05
CA VAL A 208 29.00 -22.50 7.97
C VAL A 208 28.90 -21.68 9.24
N TYR A 209 28.69 -22.32 10.37
CA TYR A 209 28.62 -21.60 11.65
C TYR A 209 28.95 -22.47 12.86
N ARG A 210 29.37 -21.80 13.95
CA ARG A 210 29.49 -22.36 15.29
C ARG A 210 28.97 -21.36 16.31
N LYS A 211 28.04 -21.79 17.18
CA LYS A 211 27.45 -20.95 18.23
C LYS A 211 27.50 -21.66 19.57
N LYS A 212 27.82 -20.91 20.60
CA LYS A 212 27.84 -21.36 22.00
C LYS A 212 27.30 -20.27 22.90
N PHE A 213 26.58 -20.63 23.95
CA PHE A 213 26.18 -19.70 24.99
C PHE A 213 26.29 -20.38 26.37
N PHE A 214 26.51 -19.54 27.39
CA PHE A 214 26.47 -19.89 28.79
C PHE A 214 25.70 -18.81 29.55
N LEU A 215 24.72 -19.19 30.37
CA LEU A 215 23.80 -18.28 31.06
C LEU A 215 23.22 -17.21 30.11
N TRP A 216 22.51 -17.69 29.06
CA TRP A 216 21.89 -16.78 28.09
C TRP A 216 21.00 -15.73 28.77
N PRO A 217 21.09 -14.42 28.39
CA PRO A 217 21.90 -13.89 27.29
C PRO A 217 23.30 -13.36 27.70
N VAL A 218 23.82 -13.73 28.88
CA VAL A 218 25.03 -13.09 29.46
C VAL A 218 26.27 -13.40 28.61
N PHE A 219 26.61 -14.66 28.45
CA PHE A 219 27.79 -15.05 27.69
C PHE A 219 27.43 -15.80 26.42
N PHE A 220 27.89 -15.31 25.28
CA PHE A 220 27.77 -16.05 24.04
C PHE A 220 28.91 -15.78 23.06
N SER A 221 29.22 -16.79 22.27
CA SER A 221 30.23 -16.75 21.21
C SER A 221 29.64 -17.36 19.94
N GLU A 222 29.73 -16.65 18.82
CA GLU A 222 29.24 -17.11 17.54
C GLU A 222 30.29 -16.88 16.45
N SER A 223 30.57 -17.90 15.65
CA SER A 223 31.28 -17.80 14.37
C SER A 223 30.29 -18.08 13.27
N LEU A 224 30.07 -17.14 12.38
CA LEU A 224 29.03 -17.15 11.38
C LEU A 224 29.61 -16.98 9.98
N ARG A 225 28.94 -17.51 8.96
CA ARG A 225 29.30 -17.33 7.54
C ARG A 225 30.73 -17.78 7.24
N LEU A 226 31.15 -18.89 7.83
CA LEU A 226 32.53 -19.41 7.69
C LEU A 226 32.83 -19.84 6.25
N ASN A 227 31.80 -20.12 5.46
CA ASN A 227 31.89 -20.51 4.03
C ASN A 227 31.85 -19.31 3.07
N THR A 228 32.02 -18.09 3.53
CA THR A 228 32.01 -16.88 2.71
C THR A 228 33.31 -16.11 2.84
N ASP A 229 33.55 -15.14 1.96
CA ASP A 229 34.64 -14.17 2.02
C ASP A 229 34.55 -13.20 3.21
N ASN A 230 33.44 -13.23 3.97
CA ASN A 230 33.19 -12.35 5.09
C ASN A 230 32.72 -13.12 6.35
N PRO A 231 33.57 -14.03 6.89
CA PRO A 231 33.27 -14.72 8.13
C PRO A 231 33.13 -13.69 9.27
N GLN A 232 32.26 -13.96 10.21
CA GLN A 232 31.97 -13.05 11.33
C GLN A 232 32.14 -13.77 12.65
N GLU A 233 32.88 -13.19 13.56
CA GLU A 233 32.98 -13.59 14.95
C GLU A 233 32.23 -12.62 15.86
N VAL A 234 31.44 -13.17 16.78
CA VAL A 234 30.73 -12.44 17.83
C VAL A 234 31.13 -13.01 19.18
N ARG A 235 31.53 -12.16 20.10
CA ARG A 235 31.78 -12.51 21.50
C ARG A 235 31.07 -11.51 22.40
N ALA A 236 30.35 -11.98 23.38
CA ALA A 236 29.55 -11.14 24.25
C ALA A 236 29.65 -11.57 25.72
N ALA A 237 29.78 -10.56 26.57
CA ALA A 237 29.46 -10.56 27.99
C ALA A 237 28.39 -9.51 28.24
N TRP A 238 27.15 -9.85 27.85
CA TRP A 238 25.99 -8.93 27.90
C TRP A 238 25.56 -8.67 29.34
N PRO A 239 25.16 -7.42 29.71
CA PRO A 239 25.05 -6.22 28.86
C PRO A 239 26.37 -5.41 28.79
N PHE A 240 27.46 -5.86 29.38
CA PHE A 240 28.66 -5.05 29.59
C PHE A 240 29.49 -4.86 28.32
N TYR A 241 29.70 -5.93 27.55
CA TYR A 241 30.56 -5.88 26.38
C TYR A 241 30.09 -6.82 25.25
N ILE A 242 30.05 -6.29 24.03
CA ILE A 242 29.84 -7.09 22.82
C ILE A 242 30.86 -6.69 21.77
N ARG A 243 31.54 -7.67 21.20
CA ARG A 243 32.46 -7.52 20.08
C ARG A 243 31.97 -8.34 18.89
N LYS A 244 31.92 -7.69 17.71
CA LYS A 244 31.62 -8.33 16.43
C LYS A 244 32.73 -7.97 15.47
N ASP A 245 33.39 -8.95 14.88
CA ASP A 245 34.45 -8.74 13.91
C ASP A 245 34.19 -9.55 12.65
N SER A 246 34.41 -8.95 11.49
CA SER A 246 34.52 -9.59 10.21
C SER A 246 35.49 -8.83 9.32
N PRO A 247 36.01 -9.39 8.21
CA PRO A 247 36.85 -8.66 7.26
C PRO A 247 36.27 -7.32 6.82
N LYS A 248 34.97 -7.26 6.55
CA LYS A 248 34.27 -6.07 6.03
C LYS A 248 33.77 -5.13 7.12
N LYS A 249 33.57 -5.60 8.37
CA LYS A 249 32.94 -4.78 9.43
C LYS A 249 33.39 -5.21 10.82
N SER A 250 33.72 -4.25 11.70
CA SER A 250 33.90 -4.47 13.11
C SER A 250 32.94 -3.61 13.95
N SER A 251 32.61 -4.11 15.15
CA SER A 251 31.77 -3.38 16.09
C SER A 251 32.15 -3.74 17.51
N ARG A 252 32.28 -2.73 18.36
CA ARG A 252 32.49 -2.86 19.82
C ARG A 252 31.39 -2.08 20.51
N THR A 253 30.71 -2.73 21.45
CA THR A 253 29.62 -2.12 22.23
C THR A 253 29.92 -2.31 23.70
N ILE A 254 29.84 -1.24 24.48
CA ILE A 254 30.04 -1.21 25.93
C ILE A 254 28.75 -0.76 26.57
N LEU A 255 28.32 -1.40 27.64
CA LEU A 255 27.06 -1.15 28.33
C LEU A 255 25.90 -1.06 27.34
N TRP A 256 25.63 -2.19 26.64
CA TRP A 256 24.63 -2.28 25.60
C TRP A 256 23.26 -1.74 26.07
N PRO A 257 22.58 -0.88 25.26
CA PRO A 257 22.94 -0.48 23.88
C PRO A 257 23.69 0.86 23.80
N PHE A 258 24.15 1.45 24.90
CA PHE A 258 24.45 2.88 25.01
C PHE A 258 25.71 3.32 24.23
N PHE A 259 26.82 2.62 24.40
CA PHE A 259 28.06 3.06 23.79
C PHE A 259 28.55 2.06 22.76
N SER A 260 28.70 2.51 21.51
CA SER A 260 29.25 1.63 20.48
C SER A 260 30.08 2.38 19.44
N LYS A 261 31.12 1.69 18.96
CA LYS A 261 31.89 2.07 17.77
C LYS A 261 31.69 0.99 16.72
N VAL A 262 31.28 1.40 15.54
CA VAL A 262 31.10 0.53 14.36
C VAL A 262 32.00 1.06 13.24
N GLU A 263 32.86 0.19 12.72
CA GLU A 263 33.73 0.47 11.58
C GLU A 263 33.32 -0.43 10.43
N ASN A 264 32.94 0.14 9.32
CA ASN A 264 32.62 -0.58 8.10
C ASN A 264 33.71 -0.30 7.05
N ARG A 265 34.52 -1.32 6.78
CA ARG A 265 35.68 -1.22 5.86
C ARG A 265 35.27 -1.29 4.41
N GLU A 266 34.17 -2.01 4.12
CA GLU A 266 33.64 -2.13 2.75
C GLU A 266 33.01 -0.83 2.25
N LYS A 267 32.35 -0.09 3.17
CA LYS A 267 31.66 1.16 2.85
C LYS A 267 32.41 2.40 3.39
N GLU A 268 33.62 2.20 3.93
CA GLU A 268 34.57 3.22 4.36
C GLU A 268 33.98 4.28 5.31
N TYR A 269 33.32 3.81 6.41
CA TYR A 269 32.82 4.73 7.42
C TYR A 269 33.00 4.19 8.84
N VAL A 270 33.01 5.10 9.80
CA VAL A 270 33.01 4.82 11.24
C VAL A 270 31.83 5.55 11.88
N THR A 271 31.08 4.81 12.71
CA THR A 271 29.96 5.36 13.49
C THR A 271 30.24 5.20 14.98
N TRP A 272 30.02 6.25 15.74
CA TRP A 272 30.02 6.26 17.20
C TRP A 272 28.60 6.54 17.72
N ASN A 273 28.16 5.77 18.69
CA ASN A 273 26.96 6.07 19.48
C ASN A 273 27.42 6.32 20.93
N ALA A 274 27.03 7.47 21.50
CA ALA A 274 27.50 7.82 22.85
C ALA A 274 26.63 8.95 23.45
N PRO A 275 25.56 8.64 24.24
CA PRO A 275 24.89 7.35 24.35
C PRO A 275 23.82 7.15 23.24
N TRP A 276 23.63 5.90 22.79
CA TRP A 276 22.49 5.54 21.95
C TRP A 276 21.20 5.54 22.78
N PRO A 277 20.04 6.02 22.28
CA PRO A 277 19.82 6.54 20.92
C PRO A 277 20.09 8.05 20.79
N LEU A 278 20.59 8.74 21.84
CA LEU A 278 20.61 10.20 21.91
C LEU A 278 21.65 10.82 20.96
N VAL A 279 22.86 10.29 20.94
CA VAL A 279 23.94 10.85 20.13
C VAL A 279 24.54 9.80 19.21
N ARG A 280 24.64 10.16 17.93
CA ARG A 280 25.34 9.38 16.91
C ARG A 280 26.18 10.31 16.04
N VAL A 281 27.42 9.92 15.80
CA VAL A 281 28.32 10.57 14.84
C VAL A 281 28.79 9.54 13.84
N THR A 282 28.63 9.79 12.56
CA THR A 282 29.13 8.94 11.48
C THR A 282 30.12 9.75 10.63
N LYS A 283 31.29 9.17 10.36
CA LYS A 283 32.33 9.77 9.51
C LYS A 283 32.72 8.80 8.41
N GLY A 284 32.68 9.23 7.19
CA GLY A 284 33.05 8.54 5.96
C GLY A 284 32.67 9.39 4.77
N ASP A 285 33.02 9.02 3.58
CA ASP A 285 32.78 9.79 2.38
C ASP A 285 31.28 9.77 2.01
N LYS A 286 30.76 8.61 1.65
CA LYS A 286 29.32 8.43 1.31
C LYS A 286 28.41 8.26 2.52
N TYR A 287 28.97 8.04 3.70
CA TYR A 287 28.26 7.77 4.97
C TYR A 287 28.78 8.72 6.03
N HIS A 288 28.07 9.81 6.26
CA HIS A 288 28.46 10.80 7.27
C HIS A 288 27.22 11.43 7.91
N GLY A 289 27.37 11.96 9.10
CA GLY A 289 26.30 12.70 9.74
C GLY A 289 26.41 12.79 11.26
N LEU A 290 25.54 13.64 11.80
CA LEU A 290 25.37 13.90 13.22
C LEU A 290 23.89 13.75 13.58
N LYS A 291 23.65 13.04 14.69
CA LYS A 291 22.31 12.90 15.28
C LYS A 291 22.38 13.20 16.76
N ILE A 292 21.54 14.12 17.23
CA ILE A 292 21.37 14.51 18.63
C ILE A 292 19.86 14.51 18.91
N LEU A 293 19.35 13.39 19.42
CA LEU A 293 17.91 13.23 19.71
C LEU A 293 17.53 13.95 21.00
N PRO A 294 16.40 14.68 21.06
CA PRO A 294 15.40 14.90 20.02
C PRO A 294 15.64 16.15 19.16
N LEU A 295 16.79 16.82 19.28
CA LEU A 295 17.01 18.17 18.75
C LEU A 295 17.24 18.21 17.25
N PHE A 296 18.17 17.38 16.76
CA PHE A 296 18.67 17.50 15.40
C PHE A 296 19.22 16.19 14.84
N SER A 297 19.08 15.98 13.54
CA SER A 297 19.82 14.97 12.77
C SER A 297 20.06 15.47 11.34
N ASP A 298 21.26 15.23 10.84
CA ASP A 298 21.60 15.25 9.43
C ASP A 298 22.50 14.06 9.15
N GLU A 299 21.95 13.01 8.54
CA GLU A 299 22.65 11.76 8.25
C GLU A 299 22.56 11.46 6.75
N THR A 300 23.69 11.28 6.10
CA THR A 300 23.81 10.83 4.72
C THR A 300 24.24 9.35 4.72
N MET A 301 23.53 8.53 3.99
CA MET A 301 23.76 7.11 3.84
C MET A 301 23.73 6.73 2.35
N ASP A 302 24.85 6.87 1.67
CA ASP A 302 25.01 6.68 0.24
C ASP A 302 24.05 7.58 -0.55
N VAL A 303 23.05 7.01 -1.22
CA VAL A 303 22.05 7.74 -2.01
C VAL A 303 20.94 8.39 -1.19
N LYS A 304 20.88 8.11 0.12
CA LYS A 304 19.82 8.59 1.01
C LYS A 304 20.36 9.61 2.01
N ARG A 305 19.70 10.77 2.12
CA ARG A 305 19.92 11.76 3.18
C ARG A 305 18.66 11.95 4.01
N GLU A 306 18.82 11.89 5.33
CA GLU A 306 17.75 12.09 6.29
C GLU A 306 18.10 13.23 7.24
N ARG A 307 17.23 14.23 7.30
CA ARG A 307 17.36 15.37 8.22
C ARG A 307 16.09 15.53 9.04
N TRP A 308 16.22 15.88 10.29
CA TRP A 308 15.11 16.29 11.10
C TRP A 308 15.52 17.29 12.18
N TYR A 309 14.54 18.11 12.58
CA TYR A 309 14.68 19.18 13.55
C TYR A 309 13.58 19.02 14.60
N LEU A 310 13.95 19.03 15.89
CA LEU A 310 13.04 18.88 17.03
C LEU A 310 12.07 17.70 16.82
N TRP A 311 12.66 16.48 16.66
CA TRP A 311 11.85 15.30 16.41
C TRP A 311 10.69 15.16 17.40
N PRO A 312 9.42 14.98 16.97
CA PRO A 312 8.99 14.64 15.61
C PRO A 312 8.47 15.83 14.77
N VAL A 313 8.85 17.08 15.08
CA VAL A 313 8.24 18.26 14.49
C VAL A 313 8.48 18.33 12.98
N TYR A 314 9.72 18.24 12.54
CA TYR A 314 10.03 18.35 11.11
C TYR A 314 11.05 17.31 10.66
N LYS A 315 10.75 16.62 9.56
CA LYS A 315 11.61 15.60 8.95
C LYS A 315 11.65 15.71 7.44
N ILE A 316 12.87 15.65 6.87
CA ILE A 316 13.15 15.61 5.43
C ILE A 316 13.84 14.28 5.12
N GLU A 317 13.37 13.58 4.13
CA GLU A 317 14.02 12.39 3.55
C GLU A 317 14.27 12.64 2.06
N GLU A 318 15.52 12.54 1.64
CA GLU A 318 15.95 12.67 0.25
C GLU A 318 16.63 11.37 -0.18
N MET A 319 16.27 10.87 -1.34
CA MET A 319 16.92 9.74 -1.99
C MET A 319 17.20 10.11 -3.43
N ASN A 320 18.44 9.99 -3.83
CA ASN A 320 18.87 10.25 -5.21
C ASN A 320 19.75 9.09 -5.67
N SER A 321 19.16 8.19 -6.44
CA SER A 321 19.84 7.04 -7.04
C SER A 321 19.83 7.17 -8.57
N GLU A 322 20.52 6.29 -9.28
CA GLU A 322 20.50 6.23 -10.74
C GLU A 322 19.08 5.97 -11.31
N LEU A 323 18.21 5.33 -10.55
CA LEU A 323 16.85 4.94 -11.00
C LEU A 323 15.78 5.93 -10.59
N ILE A 324 15.92 6.58 -9.41
CA ILE A 324 14.84 7.34 -8.80
C ILE A 324 15.36 8.50 -7.94
N MET A 325 14.77 9.67 -8.12
CA MET A 325 14.86 10.79 -7.19
C MET A 325 13.57 10.84 -6.37
N ARG A 326 13.69 10.84 -5.05
CA ARG A 326 12.56 10.97 -4.13
C ARG A 326 12.89 11.92 -2.99
N ARG A 327 11.99 12.87 -2.75
CA ARG A 327 12.05 13.75 -1.59
C ARG A 327 10.73 13.68 -0.82
N ARG A 328 10.82 13.59 0.49
CA ARG A 328 9.66 13.61 1.37
C ARG A 328 9.89 14.57 2.53
N ASP A 329 9.05 15.57 2.62
CA ASP A 329 8.99 16.51 3.74
C ASP A 329 7.81 16.13 4.64
N ARG A 330 8.00 16.11 5.98
CA ARG A 330 6.96 15.77 6.96
C ARG A 330 6.98 16.73 8.13
N VAL A 331 5.78 17.12 8.60
CA VAL A 331 5.58 17.89 9.82
C VAL A 331 4.68 17.08 10.75
N LEU A 332 5.09 16.92 12.02
CA LEU A 332 4.38 16.18 13.07
C LEU A 332 3.87 14.81 12.57
N PHE A 333 4.80 13.98 12.02
CA PHE A 333 4.56 12.65 11.43
C PHE A 333 3.60 12.64 10.25
N PHE A 334 2.32 12.87 10.50
CA PHE A 334 1.21 12.72 9.56
C PHE A 334 0.41 14.00 9.32
N LEU A 335 0.63 15.05 10.13
CA LEU A 335 -0.13 16.30 9.99
C LEU A 335 0.05 16.91 8.61
N TYR A 336 1.30 16.93 8.14
CA TYR A 336 1.64 17.35 6.79
C TYR A 336 2.71 16.42 6.19
N SER A 337 2.54 16.04 4.93
CA SER A 337 3.51 15.29 4.14
C SER A 337 3.50 15.74 2.69
N ASP A 338 4.64 16.15 2.12
CA ASP A 338 4.86 16.39 0.67
C ASP A 338 5.86 15.36 0.15
N VAL A 339 5.44 14.50 -0.73
CA VAL A 339 6.27 13.49 -1.41
C VAL A 339 6.40 13.87 -2.87
N ARG A 340 7.64 13.95 -3.35
CA ARG A 340 7.98 14.16 -4.77
C ARG A 340 8.86 13.01 -5.21
N GLU A 341 8.52 12.41 -6.32
CA GLU A 341 9.23 11.28 -6.89
C GLU A 341 9.32 11.42 -8.41
N VAL A 342 10.49 11.15 -8.95
CA VAL A 342 10.74 11.11 -10.40
C VAL A 342 11.54 9.85 -10.68
N LYS A 343 11.05 9.02 -11.60
CA LYS A 343 11.76 7.85 -12.13
C LYS A 343 12.50 8.27 -13.39
N TYR A 344 13.81 8.09 -13.40
CA TYR A 344 14.64 8.55 -14.52
C TYR A 344 14.47 7.72 -15.79
N GLU A 345 14.22 6.42 -15.65
CA GLU A 345 14.07 5.51 -16.78
C GLU A 345 12.80 5.79 -17.60
N THR A 346 11.67 6.01 -16.94
CA THR A 346 10.36 6.20 -17.59
C THR A 346 9.95 7.67 -17.70
N GLY A 347 10.62 8.57 -16.97
CA GLY A 347 10.22 9.97 -16.83
C GLY A 347 8.97 10.17 -15.95
N ASP A 348 8.44 9.09 -15.34
CA ASP A 348 7.27 9.18 -14.48
C ASP A 348 7.51 10.07 -13.28
N SER A 349 6.57 10.97 -13.05
CA SER A 349 6.58 11.90 -11.93
C SER A 349 5.38 11.70 -11.02
N LEU A 350 5.62 11.75 -9.72
CA LEU A 350 4.60 11.71 -8.68
C LEU A 350 4.83 12.86 -7.71
N ARG A 351 3.81 13.66 -7.45
CA ARG A 351 3.76 14.53 -6.28
C ARG A 351 2.52 14.23 -5.47
N ARG A 352 2.67 13.98 -4.16
CA ARG A 352 1.57 13.77 -3.23
C ARG A 352 1.75 14.67 -2.02
N ILE A 353 0.72 15.47 -1.72
CA ILE A 353 0.64 16.30 -0.54
C ILE A 353 -0.56 15.81 0.29
N ASP A 354 -0.32 15.49 1.56
CA ASP A 354 -1.35 15.18 2.54
C ASP A 354 -1.28 16.25 3.64
N PHE A 355 -2.37 16.96 3.90
CA PHE A 355 -2.53 17.87 5.03
C PHE A 355 -3.73 17.43 5.85
N TRP A 356 -3.46 16.58 6.80
CA TRP A 356 -4.47 15.94 7.64
C TRP A 356 -5.12 16.93 8.62
N PRO A 357 -6.44 16.88 8.82
CA PRO A 357 -7.45 16.08 8.10
C PRO A 357 -8.06 16.79 6.88
N PHE A 358 -7.49 17.92 6.45
CA PHE A 358 -8.12 18.90 5.58
C PHE A 358 -8.16 18.49 4.11
N PHE A 359 -7.02 18.11 3.52
CA PHE A 359 -6.99 17.75 2.10
C PHE A 359 -5.88 16.78 1.73
N GLY A 360 -6.08 16.08 0.62
CA GLY A 360 -5.07 15.33 -0.10
C GLY A 360 -4.97 15.83 -1.55
N TYR A 361 -3.72 15.98 -2.02
CA TYR A 361 -3.40 16.32 -3.40
C TYR A 361 -2.46 15.28 -3.98
N LYS A 362 -2.72 14.85 -5.20
CA LYS A 362 -1.89 13.90 -5.95
C LYS A 362 -1.75 14.37 -7.39
N ASN A 363 -0.52 14.46 -7.88
CA ASN A 363 -0.23 14.66 -9.30
C ASN A 363 0.58 13.47 -9.79
N VAL A 364 0.15 12.85 -10.87
CA VAL A 364 0.83 11.75 -11.54
C VAL A 364 0.96 12.11 -13.01
N ASN A 365 2.18 12.27 -13.49
CA ASN A 365 2.47 12.57 -14.89
C ASN A 365 1.66 13.75 -15.46
N GLY A 366 1.49 14.80 -14.64
CA GLY A 366 0.76 16.01 -15.04
C GLY A 366 -0.74 15.98 -14.79
N VAL A 367 -1.33 14.84 -14.45
CA VAL A 367 -2.74 14.74 -14.02
C VAL A 367 -2.83 14.95 -12.52
N SER A 368 -3.56 15.99 -12.12
CA SER A 368 -3.73 16.40 -10.73
C SER A 368 -5.09 15.99 -10.19
N HIS A 369 -5.12 15.56 -8.93
CA HIS A 369 -6.33 15.27 -8.17
C HIS A 369 -6.23 15.90 -6.79
N LEU A 370 -7.19 16.74 -6.43
CA LEU A 370 -7.37 17.35 -5.13
C LEU A 370 -8.68 16.86 -4.51
N HIS A 371 -8.65 16.50 -3.24
CA HIS A 371 -9.86 16.24 -2.47
C HIS A 371 -9.77 16.90 -1.09
N VAL A 372 -10.91 17.40 -0.62
CA VAL A 372 -11.07 18.03 0.69
C VAL A 372 -11.77 17.06 1.62
N LEU A 373 -11.24 16.97 2.82
CA LEU A 373 -11.34 15.97 3.86
C LEU A 373 -10.60 14.67 3.45
N SER A 374 -9.47 14.45 4.14
CA SER A 374 -8.60 13.29 3.99
C SER A 374 -8.40 12.69 5.38
N LEU A 375 -9.32 11.80 5.82
CA LEU A 375 -9.35 11.35 7.20
C LEU A 375 -8.43 10.16 7.46
N VAL A 376 -8.40 9.20 6.57
CA VAL A 376 -7.71 7.91 6.77
C VAL A 376 -6.59 7.68 5.73
N GLU A 377 -6.66 8.30 4.59
CA GLU A 377 -5.76 8.11 3.46
C GLU A 377 -4.27 8.37 3.77
N PRO A 378 -3.90 9.37 4.62
CA PRO A 378 -2.50 9.59 4.98
C PRO A 378 -1.87 8.45 5.79
N PHE A 379 -2.69 7.68 6.52
CA PHE A 379 -2.25 6.53 7.34
C PHE A 379 -2.13 5.25 6.52
N PHE A 380 -2.96 5.12 5.49
CA PHE A 380 -3.02 3.94 4.61
C PHE A 380 -2.86 4.34 3.14
N PRO A 381 -1.71 4.92 2.77
CA PRO A 381 -1.46 5.32 1.39
C PRO A 381 -1.51 4.10 0.48
N ASN A 382 -2.21 4.23 -0.65
CA ASN A 382 -2.41 3.18 -1.66
C ASN A 382 -3.29 2.00 -1.23
N ASN A 383 -4.12 2.15 -0.19
CA ASN A 383 -5.12 1.14 0.16
C ASN A 383 -6.38 1.34 -0.69
N GLN A 384 -6.57 0.46 -1.67
CA GLN A 384 -7.68 0.55 -2.62
C GLN A 384 -9.05 0.35 -1.97
N SER A 385 -9.18 -0.55 -0.99
CA SER A 385 -10.46 -0.79 -0.30
C SER A 385 -10.91 0.44 0.50
N ILE A 386 -9.97 1.18 1.12
CA ILE A 386 -10.30 2.45 1.77
C ILE A 386 -10.74 3.49 0.74
N GLU A 387 -10.03 3.62 -0.38
CA GLU A 387 -10.37 4.56 -1.45
C GLU A 387 -11.76 4.27 -2.07
N ARG A 388 -12.15 3.01 -2.16
CA ARG A 388 -13.41 2.58 -2.77
C ARG A 388 -14.60 2.62 -1.81
N LEU A 389 -14.40 2.22 -0.55
CA LEU A 389 -15.47 2.05 0.44
C LEU A 389 -15.65 3.25 1.37
N TRP A 390 -14.56 3.85 1.83
CA TRP A 390 -14.60 4.84 2.89
C TRP A 390 -14.41 6.27 2.39
N SER A 391 -13.38 6.51 1.58
CA SER A 391 -13.01 7.87 1.14
C SER A 391 -14.15 8.66 0.48
N PRO A 392 -15.04 8.07 -0.34
CA PRO A 392 -16.13 8.82 -0.95
C PRO A 392 -17.15 9.38 0.05
N LEU A 393 -17.23 8.83 1.28
CA LEU A 393 -18.20 9.27 2.29
C LEU A 393 -17.88 10.65 2.87
N TRP A 394 -16.61 11.01 2.97
CA TRP A 394 -16.19 12.29 3.57
C TRP A 394 -15.57 13.27 2.57
N ARG A 395 -15.27 12.87 1.34
CA ARG A 395 -14.75 13.78 0.32
C ARG A 395 -15.83 14.73 -0.16
N VAL A 396 -15.98 15.86 0.54
CA VAL A 396 -17.02 16.86 0.22
C VAL A 396 -16.67 17.67 -1.02
N TYR A 397 -15.42 17.77 -1.38
CA TYR A 397 -14.95 18.42 -2.61
C TYR A 397 -13.89 17.56 -3.29
N GLN A 398 -14.01 17.41 -4.59
CA GLN A 398 -13.03 16.74 -5.44
C GLN A 398 -12.81 17.52 -6.72
N GLN A 399 -11.57 17.61 -7.15
CA GLN A 399 -11.21 18.22 -8.43
C GLN A 399 -10.12 17.39 -9.09
N LYS A 400 -10.28 17.09 -10.37
CA LYS A 400 -9.29 16.46 -11.22
C LYS A 400 -9.03 17.35 -12.43
N TRP A 401 -7.75 17.54 -12.79
CA TRP A 401 -7.37 18.34 -13.95
C TRP A 401 -6.06 17.87 -14.54
N ASP A 402 -5.84 18.18 -15.82
CA ASP A 402 -4.61 17.89 -16.56
C ASP A 402 -3.91 19.16 -17.03
N GLN A 403 -2.78 18.98 -17.71
CA GLN A 403 -1.98 20.09 -18.29
C GLN A 403 -2.65 20.73 -19.52
N GLN A 404 -3.58 20.05 -20.14
CA GLN A 404 -4.33 20.54 -21.33
C GLN A 404 -5.49 21.47 -20.94
N GLY A 405 -5.74 21.64 -19.64
CA GLY A 405 -6.82 22.48 -19.11
C GLY A 405 -8.17 21.76 -19.00
N ASN A 406 -8.21 20.44 -19.24
CA ASN A 406 -9.38 19.64 -18.93
C ASN A 406 -9.54 19.56 -17.41
N ARG A 407 -10.77 19.64 -16.93
CA ARG A 407 -11.08 19.72 -15.51
C ARG A 407 -12.43 19.12 -15.18
N VAL A 408 -12.49 18.34 -14.11
CA VAL A 408 -13.71 17.85 -13.50
C VAL A 408 -13.75 18.28 -12.04
N VAL A 409 -14.87 18.83 -11.59
CA VAL A 409 -15.11 19.28 -10.22
C VAL A 409 -16.39 18.66 -9.69
N SER A 410 -16.37 18.20 -8.44
CA SER A 410 -17.54 17.75 -7.70
C SER A 410 -17.51 18.33 -6.30
N LEU A 411 -18.62 18.96 -5.89
CA LEU A 411 -18.83 19.47 -4.55
C LEU A 411 -20.08 18.81 -3.96
N LEU A 412 -20.00 18.33 -2.70
CA LEU A 412 -21.09 17.68 -1.99
C LEU A 412 -21.79 16.60 -2.85
N TRP A 413 -20.96 15.65 -3.36
CA TRP A 413 -21.44 14.52 -4.17
C TRP A 413 -22.32 14.95 -5.35
N ASN A 414 -21.85 15.99 -6.10
CA ASN A 414 -22.49 16.56 -7.28
C ASN A 414 -23.74 17.45 -7.02
N LEU A 415 -23.90 18.01 -5.80
CA LEU A 415 -24.78 19.18 -5.62
C LEU A 415 -24.36 20.30 -6.56
N TYR A 416 -23.06 20.54 -6.67
CA TYR A 416 -22.44 21.27 -7.75
C TYR A 416 -21.40 20.38 -8.43
N TRP A 417 -21.46 20.33 -9.76
CA TRP A 417 -20.43 19.70 -10.56
C TRP A 417 -20.10 20.57 -11.77
N SER A 418 -18.88 20.45 -12.27
CA SER A 418 -18.43 21.12 -13.48
C SER A 418 -17.43 20.24 -14.22
N GLU A 419 -17.58 20.17 -15.53
CA GLU A 419 -16.70 19.44 -16.43
C GLU A 419 -16.30 20.33 -17.61
N LYS A 420 -15.01 20.40 -17.88
CA LYS A 420 -14.41 21.11 -19.01
C LYS A 420 -13.49 20.20 -19.76
N GLN A 421 -13.69 20.11 -21.10
CA GLN A 421 -12.80 19.37 -22.00
C GLN A 421 -12.62 20.19 -23.29
N GLY A 422 -11.43 20.79 -23.46
CA GLY A 422 -11.17 21.73 -24.53
C GLY A 422 -12.16 22.89 -24.47
N ASP A 423 -12.92 23.11 -25.56
CA ASP A 423 -13.94 24.17 -25.68
C ASP A 423 -15.30 23.78 -25.09
N ARG A 424 -15.50 22.51 -24.79
CA ARG A 424 -16.73 21.99 -24.16
C ARG A 424 -16.73 22.31 -22.69
N LEU A 425 -17.87 22.77 -22.17
CA LEU A 425 -18.08 23.09 -20.76
C LEU A 425 -19.50 22.70 -20.35
N ALA A 426 -19.60 21.92 -19.31
CA ALA A 426 -20.88 21.63 -18.66
C ALA A 426 -20.75 21.84 -17.16
N TRP A 427 -21.77 22.39 -16.54
CA TRP A 427 -21.85 22.51 -15.09
C TRP A 427 -23.29 22.60 -14.61
N GLU A 428 -23.51 22.21 -13.38
CA GLU A 428 -24.81 22.28 -12.73
C GLU A 428 -24.66 22.65 -11.27
N LEU A 429 -25.56 23.51 -10.79
CA LEU A 429 -25.88 23.71 -9.39
C LEU A 429 -27.33 23.23 -9.19
N PHE A 430 -27.48 22.02 -8.67
CA PHE A 430 -28.80 21.39 -8.50
C PHE A 430 -29.64 22.13 -7.43
N PRO A 431 -30.94 22.28 -7.62
CA PRO A 431 -31.72 22.09 -8.87
C PRO A 431 -31.80 23.36 -9.72
N VAL A 432 -31.06 24.42 -9.34
CA VAL A 432 -31.30 25.80 -9.75
C VAL A 432 -30.98 26.02 -11.20
N ILE A 433 -29.75 25.67 -11.61
CA ILE A 433 -29.23 26.04 -12.94
C ILE A 433 -28.35 24.97 -13.52
N GLN A 434 -28.53 24.69 -14.80
CA GLN A 434 -27.66 23.87 -15.64
C GLN A 434 -27.17 24.68 -16.82
N TYR A 435 -25.92 24.52 -17.16
CA TYR A 435 -25.31 25.10 -18.36
C TYR A 435 -24.49 24.05 -19.08
N ARG A 436 -24.69 24.00 -20.41
CA ARG A 436 -23.92 23.15 -21.31
C ARG A 436 -23.49 23.95 -22.54
N LYS A 437 -22.25 23.83 -22.91
CA LYS A 437 -21.64 24.40 -24.11
C LYS A 437 -20.90 23.29 -24.83
N ASP A 438 -21.38 22.84 -25.96
CA ASP A 438 -20.79 21.76 -26.75
C ASP A 438 -19.81 22.31 -27.82
N SER A 439 -20.06 23.54 -28.32
CA SER A 439 -19.16 24.27 -29.22
C SER A 439 -19.31 25.78 -29.00
N GLN A 440 -18.57 26.61 -29.76
CA GLN A 440 -18.79 28.07 -29.70
C GLN A 440 -20.16 28.50 -30.18
N ALA A 441 -20.76 27.71 -31.07
CA ALA A 441 -22.06 27.99 -31.65
C ALA A 441 -23.22 27.42 -30.81
N GLU A 442 -22.99 26.37 -30.01
CA GLU A 442 -24.03 25.60 -29.32
C GLU A 442 -23.93 25.74 -27.81
N SER A 443 -25.00 26.25 -27.20
CA SER A 443 -25.14 26.35 -25.75
C SER A 443 -26.59 26.11 -25.29
N ASP A 444 -26.71 25.53 -24.10
CA ASP A 444 -27.96 25.19 -23.44
C ASP A 444 -27.92 25.67 -22.00
N ILE A 445 -28.90 26.48 -21.60
CA ILE A 445 -29.09 26.94 -20.22
C ILE A 445 -30.48 26.50 -19.78
N SER A 446 -30.53 25.85 -18.61
CA SER A 446 -31.78 25.38 -18.04
C SER A 446 -31.88 25.80 -16.57
N PHE A 447 -33.00 26.43 -16.21
CA PHE A 447 -33.38 26.77 -14.86
C PHE A 447 -34.39 25.79 -14.31
N LEU A 448 -34.24 25.40 -13.04
CA LEU A 448 -35.08 24.44 -12.33
C LEU A 448 -35.37 23.18 -13.17
N LYS A 449 -34.31 22.57 -13.72
CA LYS A 449 -34.37 21.31 -14.50
C LYS A 449 -35.30 21.36 -15.74
N GLY A 450 -35.53 22.53 -16.33
CA GLY A 450 -36.32 22.67 -17.55
C GLY A 450 -37.59 23.50 -17.39
N LEU A 451 -37.85 24.11 -16.24
CA LEU A 451 -38.93 25.07 -16.11
C LEU A 451 -38.77 26.23 -17.10
N VAL A 452 -37.54 26.69 -17.28
CA VAL A 452 -37.14 27.60 -18.36
C VAL A 452 -35.86 27.05 -18.97
N ARG A 453 -35.90 26.77 -20.29
CA ARG A 453 -34.73 26.26 -21.01
C ARG A 453 -34.48 27.09 -22.27
N TYR A 454 -33.29 27.68 -22.35
CA TYR A 454 -32.83 28.42 -23.50
C TYR A 454 -31.74 27.66 -24.21
N ARG A 455 -31.92 27.37 -25.48
CA ARG A 455 -30.97 26.68 -26.35
C ARG A 455 -30.56 27.57 -27.51
N LYS A 456 -29.27 27.73 -27.73
CA LYS A 456 -28.69 28.33 -28.92
C LYS A 456 -28.01 27.22 -29.74
N GLY A 457 -28.34 27.06 -30.99
CA GLY A 457 -27.75 26.10 -31.92
C GLY A 457 -27.52 26.69 -33.29
N LEU A 458 -26.96 25.88 -34.20
CA LEU A 458 -26.69 26.28 -35.59
C LEU A 458 -28.00 26.68 -36.33
N ASP A 459 -29.10 26.06 -35.96
CA ASP A 459 -30.43 26.30 -36.57
C ASP A 459 -31.20 27.48 -35.96
N GLY A 460 -30.56 28.23 -35.04
CA GLY A 460 -31.18 29.36 -34.38
C GLY A 460 -31.31 29.21 -32.86
N LYS A 461 -32.23 29.96 -32.27
CA LYS A 461 -32.46 30.03 -30.84
C LYS A 461 -33.82 29.46 -30.47
N GLN A 462 -33.89 28.73 -29.35
CA GLN A 462 -35.11 28.13 -28.85
C GLN A 462 -35.31 28.43 -27.37
N LEU A 463 -36.52 28.80 -26.98
CA LEU A 463 -36.93 28.97 -25.60
C LEU A 463 -38.09 28.01 -25.29
N ASN A 464 -37.86 27.10 -24.35
CA ASN A 464 -38.90 26.19 -23.84
C ASN A 464 -39.28 26.65 -22.43
N LEU A 465 -40.58 26.59 -22.12
CA LEU A 465 -41.17 26.97 -20.83
C LEU A 465 -41.97 25.80 -20.24
N PHE A 466 -42.04 25.75 -18.91
CA PHE A 466 -42.90 24.81 -18.16
C PHE A 466 -42.71 23.33 -18.51
N TYR A 467 -41.47 22.91 -18.77
CA TYR A 467 -41.09 21.52 -19.13
C TYR A 467 -41.68 21.03 -20.45
N LEU A 468 -42.25 21.93 -21.26
CA LEU A 468 -42.86 21.54 -22.53
C LEU A 468 -41.77 21.17 -23.55
N PRO A 469 -41.96 20.13 -24.38
CA PRO A 469 -40.99 19.72 -25.39
C PRO A 469 -40.96 20.69 -26.59
N TRP A 470 -41.97 21.50 -26.81
CA TRP A 470 -42.02 22.54 -27.84
C TRP A 470 -41.72 23.90 -27.24
N GLY A 471 -41.13 24.79 -28.04
CA GLY A 471 -40.75 26.12 -27.61
C GLY A 471 -40.81 27.15 -28.74
N ILE A 472 -40.59 28.40 -28.36
CA ILE A 472 -40.50 29.53 -29.30
C ILE A 472 -39.16 29.47 -30.01
N HIS A 473 -39.14 29.46 -31.33
CA HIS A 473 -37.94 29.43 -32.16
C HIS A 473 -37.78 30.78 -32.88
N TRP A 474 -36.57 31.31 -32.95
CA TRP A 474 -36.26 32.54 -33.69
C TRP A 474 -34.79 32.56 -34.11
N GLY A 475 -34.48 33.42 -35.11
CA GLY A 475 -33.11 33.69 -35.55
C GLY A 475 -32.53 32.53 -36.35
N ARG A 476 -33.07 32.21 -37.53
CA ARG A 476 -32.29 31.51 -38.54
C ARG A 476 -31.20 32.42 -38.98
N ASP A 477 -29.93 32.14 -38.71
CA ASP A 477 -28.84 32.80 -39.40
C ASP A 477 -28.97 32.35 -40.88
N ALA A 478 -29.39 33.30 -41.74
CA ALA A 478 -29.33 33.11 -43.17
C ALA A 478 -27.87 32.98 -43.54
N GLY A 479 -27.42 31.75 -43.88
CA GLY A 479 -26.14 31.48 -44.48
C GLY A 479 -26.11 31.98 -45.94
#